data_aa3b66a5259b8cdbb90dd4bf3be7e86a
#
_entry.id   aa3b66a5259b8cdbb90dd4bf3be7e86a
#
_cell.length_a   1.000
_cell.length_b   1.000
_cell.length_c   1.000
_cell.angle_alpha   90.00
_cell.angle_beta   90.00
_cell.angle_gamma   90.00
#
_symmetry.space_group_name_H-M   'P 1'
#
loop_
_entity.id
_entity.type
_entity.pdbx_description
1 polymer ?
#
loop_
_entity_poly.entity_id
_entity_poly.type
_entity_poly.pdbx_seq_one_letter_code
_entity_poly.pdbx_strand_id
1 'polypeptide(L)'
;MLHRDKAGIRAAVLVWPPPMPSDPAALANRLLTPAQFLLLRQFGQFAVIGAFGFVWDTAIVYATAPFVGLYVAGVISFVVVGTINWLANRFWTYRGLDHDAMHHQLVLFLITNAVGFVLNRGTYFALIATQPLFHHYPVLAIAAGAGAGMFVNFFLSRRLVFR
;
A
#
# COMPACT_ATOMS: atom_id res chain seq x y z
N MET A 1 3.49 -41.61 -56.24
CA MET A 1 2.06 -41.26 -56.03
C MET A 1 1.92 -40.78 -54.59
N LEU A 2 2.13 -39.47 -54.37
CA LEU A 2 2.11 -38.87 -53.05
C LEU A 2 0.79 -38.12 -52.90
N HIS A 3 -0.13 -38.67 -52.12
CA HIS A 3 -1.40 -38.03 -51.73
C HIS A 3 -1.06 -36.98 -50.70
N ARG A 4 -1.14 -35.70 -51.07
CA ARG A 4 -0.94 -34.57 -50.22
C ARG A 4 -2.32 -34.22 -49.61
N ASP A 5 -2.48 -34.58 -48.34
CA ASP A 5 -3.64 -34.23 -47.53
C ASP A 5 -3.80 -32.72 -47.40
N LYS A 6 -4.82 -32.19 -48.08
CA LYS A 6 -5.30 -30.82 -47.94
C LYS A 6 -6.32 -30.81 -46.77
N ALA A 7 -5.90 -31.09 -45.56
CA ALA A 7 -6.76 -30.99 -44.40
C ALA A 7 -6.29 -29.87 -43.48
N GLY A 8 -7.06 -28.77 -43.49
CA GLY A 8 -7.33 -28.00 -42.31
C GLY A 8 -6.41 -26.86 -41.92
N ILE A 9 -6.14 -25.92 -42.83
CA ILE A 9 -5.97 -24.54 -42.36
C ILE A 9 -7.37 -24.00 -42.08
N ARG A 10 -7.92 -24.31 -40.91
CA ARG A 10 -9.03 -23.52 -40.38
C ARG A 10 -8.46 -22.15 -40.09
N ALA A 11 -8.79 -21.19 -40.97
CA ALA A 11 -8.59 -19.78 -40.69
C ALA A 11 -9.26 -19.49 -39.36
N ALA A 12 -8.47 -19.31 -38.31
CA ALA A 12 -8.99 -18.73 -37.09
C ALA A 12 -9.45 -17.34 -37.48
N VAL A 13 -10.77 -17.18 -37.61
CA VAL A 13 -11.38 -15.86 -37.76
C VAL A 13 -10.99 -15.10 -36.50
N LEU A 14 -10.05 -14.21 -36.68
CA LEU A 14 -9.63 -13.30 -35.61
C LEU A 14 -10.81 -12.38 -35.33
N VAL A 15 -11.69 -12.77 -34.40
CA VAL A 15 -12.76 -11.89 -33.94
C VAL A 15 -12.05 -10.78 -33.14
N TRP A 16 -11.98 -9.60 -33.76
CA TRP A 16 -11.44 -8.42 -33.12
C TRP A 16 -12.56 -7.43 -32.79
N PRO A 17 -12.69 -6.95 -31.58
CA PRO A 17 -11.90 -7.28 -30.37
C PRO A 17 -12.26 -8.67 -29.81
N PRO A 18 -11.29 -9.39 -29.21
CA PRO A 18 -11.58 -10.66 -28.58
C PRO A 18 -12.56 -10.45 -27.42
N PRO A 19 -13.43 -11.46 -27.11
CA PRO A 19 -14.44 -11.32 -26.07
C PRO A 19 -13.80 -10.93 -24.75
N MET A 20 -14.41 -9.97 -24.05
CA MET A 20 -13.94 -9.50 -22.76
C MET A 20 -14.07 -10.63 -21.73
N PRO A 21 -13.01 -10.94 -20.97
CA PRO A 21 -13.13 -11.94 -19.91
C PRO A 21 -14.12 -11.46 -18.85
N SER A 22 -14.99 -12.35 -18.43
CA SER A 22 -15.92 -12.10 -17.32
C SER A 22 -15.24 -12.10 -15.94
N ASP A 23 -14.03 -12.64 -15.87
CA ASP A 23 -13.22 -12.65 -14.66
C ASP A 23 -12.43 -11.32 -14.53
N PRO A 24 -12.63 -10.56 -13.42
CA PRO A 24 -11.91 -9.31 -13.18
C PRO A 24 -10.37 -9.48 -13.15
N ALA A 25 -9.88 -10.63 -12.68
CA ALA A 25 -8.45 -10.92 -12.66
C ALA A 25 -7.90 -11.12 -14.09
N ALA A 26 -8.66 -11.79 -14.96
CA ALA A 26 -8.28 -11.97 -16.36
C ALA A 26 -8.34 -10.65 -17.16
N LEU A 27 -9.26 -9.76 -16.81
CA LEU A 27 -9.33 -8.41 -17.37
C LEU A 27 -8.12 -7.56 -16.94
N ALA A 28 -7.77 -7.56 -15.66
CA ALA A 28 -6.61 -6.86 -15.12
C ALA A 28 -5.31 -7.33 -15.79
N ASN A 29 -5.14 -8.63 -16.02
CA ASN A 29 -3.98 -9.19 -16.70
C ASN A 29 -3.85 -8.79 -18.20
N ARG A 30 -4.93 -8.33 -18.83
CA ARG A 30 -4.88 -7.77 -20.19
C ARG A 30 -4.48 -6.29 -20.22
N LEU A 31 -4.82 -5.55 -19.15
CA LEU A 31 -4.59 -4.11 -19.04
C LEU A 31 -3.26 -3.76 -18.37
N LEU A 32 -2.72 -4.67 -17.56
CA LEU A 32 -1.54 -4.44 -16.73
C LEU A 32 -0.48 -5.49 -17.02
N THR A 33 0.79 -5.07 -16.99
CA THR A 33 1.89 -6.03 -16.96
C THR A 33 1.88 -6.79 -15.63
N PRO A 34 2.44 -8.03 -15.56
CA PRO A 34 2.54 -8.78 -14.31
C PRO A 34 3.21 -7.99 -13.17
N ALA A 35 4.20 -7.16 -13.49
CA ALA A 35 4.87 -6.30 -12.52
C ALA A 35 3.95 -5.19 -11.98
N GLN A 36 3.14 -4.58 -12.83
CA GLN A 36 2.15 -3.57 -12.44
C GLN A 36 1.04 -4.17 -11.59
N PHE A 37 0.55 -5.35 -11.95
CA PHE A 37 -0.45 -6.06 -11.15
C PHE A 37 0.08 -6.40 -9.76
N LEU A 38 1.31 -6.92 -9.66
CA LEU A 38 1.95 -7.19 -8.37
C LEU A 38 2.10 -5.91 -7.53
N LEU A 39 2.53 -4.80 -8.15
CA LEU A 39 2.67 -3.51 -7.48
C LEU A 39 1.34 -3.02 -6.89
N LEU A 40 0.27 -3.04 -7.69
CA LEU A 40 -1.07 -2.61 -7.25
C LEU A 40 -1.62 -3.51 -6.14
N ARG A 41 -1.42 -4.82 -6.25
CA ARG A 41 -1.79 -5.77 -5.20
C ARG A 41 -1.06 -5.48 -3.89
N GLN A 42 0.26 -5.31 -3.94
CA GLN A 42 1.07 -4.98 -2.76
C GLN A 42 0.65 -3.63 -2.16
N PHE A 43 0.38 -2.62 -3.00
CA PHE A 43 -0.11 -1.32 -2.55
C PHE A 43 -1.47 -1.44 -1.85
N GLY A 44 -2.41 -2.19 -2.41
CA GLY A 44 -3.71 -2.42 -1.80
C GLY A 44 -3.61 -3.15 -0.46
N GLN A 45 -2.79 -4.20 -0.37
CA GLN A 45 -2.54 -4.92 0.88
C GLN A 45 -1.91 -4.02 1.94
N PHE A 46 -0.91 -3.22 1.56
CA PHE A 46 -0.27 -2.25 2.44
C PHE A 46 -1.26 -1.20 2.96
N ALA A 47 -2.15 -0.70 2.09
CA ALA A 47 -3.19 0.27 2.45
C ALA A 47 -4.21 -0.32 3.45
N VAL A 48 -4.63 -1.56 3.25
CA VAL A 48 -5.52 -2.27 4.18
C VAL A 48 -4.87 -2.42 5.55
N ILE A 49 -3.61 -2.86 5.60
CA ILE A 49 -2.86 -2.97 6.86
C ILE A 49 -2.76 -1.60 7.54
N GLY A 50 -2.45 -0.54 6.78
CA GLY A 50 -2.38 0.82 7.32
C GLY A 50 -3.72 1.33 7.87
N ALA A 51 -4.84 1.00 7.23
CA ALA A 51 -6.18 1.34 7.72
C ALA A 51 -6.51 0.64 9.05
N PHE A 52 -6.20 -0.65 9.17
CA PHE A 52 -6.31 -1.37 10.45
C PHE A 52 -5.35 -0.80 11.51
N GLY A 53 -4.12 -0.44 11.09
CA GLY A 53 -3.15 0.22 11.95
C GLY A 53 -3.72 1.50 12.59
N PHE A 54 -4.43 2.32 11.82
CA PHE A 54 -5.09 3.53 12.36
C PHE A 54 -6.12 3.21 13.47
N VAL A 55 -6.89 2.14 13.31
CA VAL A 55 -7.87 1.71 14.33
C VAL A 55 -7.14 1.29 15.62
N TRP A 56 -6.08 0.48 15.50
CA TRP A 56 -5.26 0.06 16.63
C TRP A 56 -4.52 1.24 17.29
N ASP A 57 -3.99 2.17 16.50
CA ASP A 57 -3.34 3.38 17.00
C ASP A 57 -4.29 4.17 17.90
N THR A 58 -5.48 4.43 17.40
CA THR A 58 -6.51 5.11 18.15
C THR A 58 -6.85 4.39 19.46
N ALA A 59 -7.10 3.08 19.40
CA ALA A 59 -7.43 2.28 20.58
C ALA A 59 -6.32 2.31 21.65
N ILE A 60 -5.07 2.16 21.24
CA ILE A 60 -3.92 2.17 22.15
C ILE A 60 -3.72 3.54 22.77
N VAL A 61 -3.83 4.62 21.98
CA VAL A 61 -3.71 5.99 22.52
C VAL A 61 -4.79 6.23 23.57
N TYR A 62 -6.04 5.93 23.28
CA TYR A 62 -7.13 6.12 24.27
C TYR A 62 -6.97 5.25 25.51
N ALA A 63 -6.48 4.03 25.37
CA ALA A 63 -6.26 3.13 26.51
C ALA A 63 -5.09 3.56 27.39
N THR A 64 -4.03 4.13 26.84
CA THR A 64 -2.79 4.41 27.56
C THR A 64 -2.67 5.89 28.01
N ALA A 65 -3.27 6.83 27.29
CA ALA A 65 -3.18 8.26 27.58
C ALA A 65 -3.58 8.66 29.02
N PRO A 66 -4.60 8.05 29.66
CA PRO A 66 -4.95 8.38 31.05
C PRO A 66 -3.83 8.09 32.07
N PHE A 67 -2.92 7.17 31.73
CA PHE A 67 -1.84 6.74 32.63
C PHE A 67 -0.50 7.44 32.35
N VAL A 68 -0.21 7.74 31.07
CA VAL A 68 1.10 8.24 30.66
C VAL A 68 1.07 9.58 29.92
N GLY A 69 -0.13 10.14 29.70
CA GLY A 69 -0.34 11.36 28.94
C GLY A 69 -0.30 11.11 27.41
N LEU A 70 -0.86 12.06 26.64
CA LEU A 70 -1.06 11.91 25.18
C LEU A 70 0.23 11.75 24.39
N TYR A 71 1.31 12.43 24.76
CA TYR A 71 2.57 12.37 24.03
C TYR A 71 3.22 10.99 24.14
N VAL A 72 3.32 10.46 25.38
CA VAL A 72 3.91 9.14 25.63
C VAL A 72 3.01 8.04 25.05
N ALA A 73 1.69 8.16 25.20
CA ALA A 73 0.72 7.25 24.57
C ALA A 73 0.90 7.19 23.05
N GLY A 74 1.10 8.33 22.38
CA GLY A 74 1.37 8.39 20.94
C GLY A 74 2.67 7.69 20.54
N VAL A 75 3.75 7.81 21.34
CA VAL A 75 5.00 7.09 21.08
C VAL A 75 4.82 5.58 21.28
N ILE A 76 4.14 5.16 22.34
CA ILE A 76 3.84 3.74 22.60
C ILE A 76 3.03 3.17 21.43
N SER A 77 1.96 3.86 21.04
CA SER A 77 1.10 3.45 19.94
C SER A 77 1.88 3.34 18.62
N PHE A 78 2.68 4.35 18.28
CA PHE A 78 3.52 4.32 17.08
C PHE A 78 4.43 3.10 17.01
N VAL A 79 5.11 2.75 18.11
CA VAL A 79 6.02 1.59 18.15
C VAL A 79 5.22 0.28 18.06
N VAL A 80 4.15 0.14 18.84
CA VAL A 80 3.34 -1.09 18.88
C VAL A 80 2.67 -1.32 17.54
N VAL A 81 1.95 -0.33 17.02
CA VAL A 81 1.23 -0.44 15.74
C VAL A 81 2.19 -0.55 14.57
N GLY A 82 3.31 0.18 14.60
CA GLY A 82 4.37 0.05 13.62
C GLY A 82 4.93 -1.37 13.57
N THR A 83 5.12 -2.02 14.71
CA THR A 83 5.57 -3.41 14.80
C THR A 83 4.52 -4.38 14.24
N ILE A 84 3.25 -4.20 14.59
CA ILE A 84 2.14 -5.02 14.06
C ILE A 84 2.03 -4.85 12.53
N ASN A 85 2.06 -3.63 12.04
CA ASN A 85 2.01 -3.34 10.61
C ASN A 85 3.21 -3.91 9.85
N TRP A 86 4.42 -3.84 10.43
CA TRP A 86 5.60 -4.47 9.85
C TRP A 86 5.45 -5.98 9.75
N LEU A 87 5.01 -6.66 10.82
CA LEU A 87 4.75 -8.10 10.81
C LEU A 87 3.72 -8.48 9.75
N ALA A 88 2.59 -7.78 9.71
CA ALA A 88 1.55 -8.02 8.73
C ALA A 88 2.06 -7.83 7.29
N ASN A 89 2.83 -6.77 7.04
CA ASN A 89 3.43 -6.54 5.73
C ASN A 89 4.46 -7.63 5.37
N ARG A 90 5.31 -8.05 6.32
CA ARG A 90 6.30 -9.10 6.09
C ARG A 90 5.65 -10.43 5.70
N PHE A 91 4.58 -10.83 6.39
CA PHE A 91 3.95 -12.15 6.18
C PHE A 91 2.84 -12.16 5.12
N TRP A 92 2.27 -11.02 4.79
CA TRP A 92 1.16 -10.95 3.82
C TRP A 92 1.51 -10.17 2.55
N THR A 93 1.94 -8.93 2.66
CA THR A 93 2.20 -8.08 1.48
C THR A 93 3.43 -8.51 0.72
N TYR A 94 4.51 -8.79 1.43
CA TYR A 94 5.83 -9.09 0.88
C TYR A 94 6.25 -10.55 1.09
N ARG A 95 5.28 -11.43 1.24
CA ARG A 95 5.52 -12.87 1.39
C ARG A 95 6.29 -13.43 0.20
N GLY A 96 7.36 -14.20 0.49
CA GLY A 96 8.16 -14.89 -0.53
C GLY A 96 9.33 -14.06 -1.08
N LEU A 97 9.57 -12.87 -0.53
CA LEU A 97 10.83 -12.15 -0.75
C LEU A 97 11.87 -12.58 0.28
N ASP A 98 13.14 -12.46 -0.06
CA ASP A 98 14.22 -12.57 0.92
C ASP A 98 14.14 -11.41 1.91
N HIS A 99 14.41 -11.71 3.16
CA HIS A 99 14.27 -10.73 4.23
C HIS A 99 15.57 -10.62 5.02
N ASP A 100 15.99 -9.39 5.24
CA ASP A 100 17.06 -9.07 6.20
C ASP A 100 16.71 -9.53 7.63
N ALA A 101 17.69 -9.46 8.53
CA ALA A 101 17.49 -9.76 9.94
C ALA A 101 16.32 -8.94 10.52
N MET A 102 15.44 -9.60 11.29
CA MET A 102 14.15 -9.05 11.73
C MET A 102 14.29 -7.71 12.45
N HIS A 103 15.27 -7.58 13.33
CA HIS A 103 15.49 -6.35 14.10
C HIS A 103 15.89 -5.16 13.21
N HIS A 104 16.79 -5.38 12.25
CA HIS A 104 17.21 -4.36 11.30
C HIS A 104 16.04 -3.93 10.40
N GLN A 105 15.28 -4.89 9.90
CA GLN A 105 14.11 -4.64 9.06
C GLN A 105 13.02 -3.87 9.82
N LEU A 106 12.76 -4.21 11.11
CA LEU A 106 11.80 -3.49 11.94
C LEU A 106 12.21 -2.03 12.16
N VAL A 107 13.47 -1.80 12.55
CA VAL A 107 13.98 -0.43 12.78
C VAL A 107 13.84 0.40 11.50
N LEU A 108 14.24 -0.15 10.35
CA LEU A 108 14.15 0.54 9.08
C LEU A 108 12.69 0.81 8.67
N PHE A 109 11.78 -0.12 8.98
CA PHE A 109 10.34 0.07 8.75
C PHE A 109 9.78 1.22 9.61
N LEU A 110 10.14 1.28 10.89
CA LEU A 110 9.72 2.37 11.77
C LEU A 110 10.25 3.73 11.30
N ILE A 111 11.52 3.79 10.87
CA ILE A 111 12.10 5.02 10.31
C ILE A 111 11.36 5.46 9.04
N THR A 112 11.10 4.54 8.10
CA THR A 112 10.38 4.89 6.86
C THR A 112 8.96 5.37 7.14
N ASN A 113 8.27 4.77 8.13
CA ASN A 113 6.94 5.22 8.53
C ASN A 113 6.96 6.59 9.23
N ALA A 114 8.01 6.90 9.99
CA ALA A 114 8.19 8.25 10.56
C ALA A 114 8.35 9.31 9.46
N VAL A 115 9.08 9.01 8.38
CA VAL A 115 9.19 9.91 7.21
C VAL A 115 7.83 10.15 6.58
N GLY A 116 7.05 9.11 6.35
CA GLY A 116 5.70 9.25 5.79
C GLY A 116 4.74 10.01 6.71
N PHE A 117 4.89 9.86 8.03
CA PHE A 117 4.12 10.66 8.99
C PHE A 117 4.46 12.16 8.88
N VAL A 118 5.72 12.52 8.80
CA VAL A 118 6.15 13.92 8.61
C VAL A 118 5.58 14.48 7.31
N LEU A 119 5.62 13.72 6.22
CA LEU A 119 5.05 14.15 4.94
C LEU A 119 3.52 14.27 5.00
N ASN A 120 2.83 13.35 5.65
CA ASN A 120 1.38 13.46 5.87
C ASN A 120 1.03 14.77 6.58
N ARG A 121 1.69 15.07 7.70
CA ARG A 121 1.43 16.29 8.47
C ARG A 121 1.88 17.55 7.73
N GLY A 122 3.03 17.49 7.07
CA GLY A 122 3.53 18.60 6.24
C GLY A 122 2.57 18.94 5.11
N THR A 123 2.07 17.94 4.38
CA THR A 123 1.06 18.13 3.32
C THR A 123 -0.22 18.74 3.88
N TYR A 124 -0.74 18.20 4.98
CA TYR A 124 -1.94 18.74 5.64
C TYR A 124 -1.76 20.23 5.99
N PHE A 125 -0.70 20.58 6.72
CA PHE A 125 -0.47 21.97 7.14
C PHE A 125 -0.21 22.89 5.94
N ALA A 126 0.53 22.46 4.94
CA ALA A 126 0.77 23.28 3.75
C ALA A 126 -0.54 23.58 3.01
N LEU A 127 -1.41 22.59 2.83
CA LEU A 127 -2.70 22.78 2.16
C LEU A 127 -3.65 23.70 2.93
N ILE A 128 -3.76 23.52 4.25
CA ILE A 128 -4.56 24.40 5.11
C ILE A 128 -4.05 25.84 5.05
N ALA A 129 -2.73 26.04 5.08
CA ALA A 129 -2.14 27.38 5.11
C ALA A 129 -2.21 28.12 3.77
N THR A 130 -2.20 27.40 2.64
CA THR A 130 -2.04 28.02 1.32
C THR A 130 -3.30 28.03 0.47
N GLN A 131 -4.29 27.21 0.77
CA GLN A 131 -5.44 27.00 -0.10
C GLN A 131 -6.78 27.18 0.65
N PRO A 132 -7.60 28.19 0.32
CA PRO A 132 -8.86 28.46 1.00
C PRO A 132 -9.85 27.27 1.00
N LEU A 133 -9.83 26.45 -0.06
CA LEU A 133 -10.67 25.25 -0.15
C LEU A 133 -10.42 24.28 1.01
N PHE A 134 -9.14 24.00 1.32
CA PHE A 134 -8.77 23.07 2.39
C PHE A 134 -8.98 23.67 3.79
N HIS A 135 -8.91 24.99 3.91
CA HIS A 135 -9.28 25.65 5.13
C HIS A 135 -10.79 25.52 5.41
N HIS A 136 -11.61 25.61 4.35
CA HIS A 136 -13.07 25.44 4.45
C HIS A 136 -13.48 23.97 4.63
N TYR A 137 -12.75 23.04 3.98
CA TYR A 137 -12.99 21.59 4.07
C TYR A 137 -11.72 20.84 4.54
N PRO A 138 -11.38 20.88 5.84
CA PRO A 138 -10.14 20.28 6.36
C PRO A 138 -10.01 18.78 6.09
N VAL A 139 -11.13 18.07 5.95
CA VAL A 139 -11.15 16.63 5.62
C VAL A 139 -10.42 16.33 4.31
N LEU A 140 -10.46 17.23 3.33
CA LEU A 140 -9.75 17.06 2.07
C LEU A 140 -8.22 17.16 2.27
N ALA A 141 -7.76 18.07 3.16
CA ALA A 141 -6.35 18.17 3.52
C ALA A 141 -5.87 16.93 4.30
N ILE A 142 -6.72 16.38 5.19
CA ILE A 142 -6.45 15.12 5.90
C ILE A 142 -6.29 13.97 4.89
N ALA A 143 -7.21 13.84 3.94
CA ALA A 143 -7.15 12.80 2.91
C ALA A 143 -5.91 12.94 2.01
N ALA A 144 -5.59 14.15 1.57
CA ALA A 144 -4.39 14.41 0.77
C ALA A 144 -3.10 14.09 1.54
N GLY A 145 -3.00 14.51 2.80
CA GLY A 145 -1.87 14.18 3.67
C GLY A 145 -1.72 12.68 3.90
N ALA A 146 -2.84 11.99 4.20
CA ALA A 146 -2.84 10.54 4.38
C ALA A 146 -2.40 9.81 3.10
N GLY A 147 -2.89 10.24 1.94
CA GLY A 147 -2.48 9.70 0.65
C GLY A 147 -0.99 9.90 0.37
N ALA A 148 -0.47 11.09 0.59
CA ALA A 148 0.95 11.41 0.41
C ALA A 148 1.84 10.56 1.34
N GLY A 149 1.50 10.50 2.63
CA GLY A 149 2.23 9.69 3.61
C GLY A 149 2.21 8.20 3.28
N MET A 150 1.03 7.66 2.94
CA MET A 150 0.87 6.26 2.56
C MET A 150 1.69 5.90 1.31
N PHE A 151 1.66 6.76 0.29
CA PHE A 151 2.41 6.55 -0.94
C PHE A 151 3.91 6.46 -0.66
N VAL A 152 4.44 7.41 0.09
CA VAL A 152 5.87 7.43 0.43
C VAL A 152 6.25 6.25 1.32
N ASN A 153 5.44 5.93 2.34
CA ASN A 153 5.66 4.77 3.20
C ASN A 153 5.71 3.46 2.40
N PHE A 154 4.79 3.27 1.46
CA PHE A 154 4.78 2.09 0.61
C PHE A 154 6.05 1.97 -0.24
N PHE A 155 6.44 3.04 -0.95
CA PHE A 155 7.61 2.98 -1.83
C PHE A 155 8.93 2.87 -1.06
N LEU A 156 9.06 3.56 0.08
CA LEU A 156 10.24 3.42 0.94
C LEU A 156 10.30 2.02 1.55
N SER A 157 9.19 1.52 2.10
CA SER A 157 9.15 0.17 2.66
C SER A 157 9.49 -0.88 1.61
N ARG A 158 8.94 -0.78 0.40
CA ARG A 158 9.21 -1.72 -0.68
C ARG A 158 10.66 -1.69 -1.15
N ARG A 159 11.29 -0.51 -1.20
CA ARG A 159 12.67 -0.34 -1.70
C ARG A 159 13.75 -0.60 -0.65
N LEU A 160 13.49 -0.25 0.59
CA LEU A 160 14.51 -0.22 1.64
C LEU A 160 14.32 -1.35 2.66
N VAL A 161 13.07 -1.74 2.94
CA VAL A 161 12.74 -2.68 4.02
C VAL A 161 12.51 -4.10 3.49
N PHE A 162 11.74 -4.22 2.40
CA PHE A 162 11.31 -5.50 1.81
C PHE A 162 11.91 -5.68 0.41
N ARG A 163 13.20 -5.87 0.34
CA ARG A 163 13.97 -6.05 -0.91
C ARG A 163 14.59 -7.44 -1.03
#